data_08f145888fd15c5f8401901a46128040
#
_entry.id   08f145888fd15c5f8401901a46128040
#
_cell.length_a   1.000
_cell.length_b   1.000
_cell.length_c   1.000
_cell.angle_alpha   90.00
_cell.angle_beta   90.00
_cell.angle_gamma   90.00
#
_symmetry.space_group_name_H-M   'P 1'
#
loop_
_entity.id
_entity.type
_entity.pdbx_description
1 polymer ?
#
loop_
_entity_poly.entity_id
_entity_poly.type
_entity_poly.pdbx_seq_one_letter_code
_entity_poly.pdbx_strand_id
1 'polypeptide(L)' 'MPETMTLNLSEKEMAVLEAMAAEKEMTKTAIMRQALRLYQLVNARLNSGEQMIFSGDEQRRVEFIGL' A
#
# COMPACT_ATOMS: atom_id res chain seq x y z
N MET A 1 -23.91 -5.39 -4.74
CA MET A 1 -23.76 -4.07 -4.09
C MET A 1 -22.40 -3.99 -3.42
N PRO A 2 -21.70 -2.85 -3.51
CA PRO A 2 -20.45 -2.71 -2.80
C PRO A 2 -20.68 -2.71 -1.29
N GLU A 3 -19.83 -3.41 -0.58
CA GLU A 3 -19.84 -3.39 0.87
C GLU A 3 -19.14 -2.13 1.37
N THR A 4 -19.57 -1.64 2.51
CA THR A 4 -18.97 -0.47 3.15
C THR A 4 -18.12 -0.91 4.33
N MET A 5 -16.93 -0.37 4.44
CA MET A 5 -16.04 -0.61 5.56
C MET A 5 -15.63 0.72 6.16
N THR A 6 -15.72 0.82 7.49
CA THR A 6 -15.23 1.98 8.20
C THR A 6 -13.78 1.75 8.62
N LEU A 7 -12.92 2.72 8.31
CA LEU A 7 -11.51 2.64 8.58
C LEU A 7 -11.09 3.81 9.47
N ASN A 8 -10.51 3.49 10.62
CA ASN A 8 -10.00 4.49 11.55
C ASN A 8 -8.50 4.64 11.35
N LEU A 9 -8.08 5.80 10.84
CA LEU A 9 -6.68 6.11 10.64
C LEU A 9 -6.21 7.09 11.72
N SER A 10 -4.95 6.96 12.14
CA SER A 10 -4.32 7.95 13.00
C SER A 10 -4.15 9.27 12.23
N GLU A 11 -3.87 10.36 12.94
CA GLU A 11 -3.61 11.64 12.30
C GLU A 11 -2.42 11.56 11.34
N LYS A 12 -1.38 10.82 11.70
CA LYS A 12 -0.20 10.62 10.84
C LYS A 12 -0.54 9.84 9.59
N GLU A 13 -1.32 8.79 9.73
CA GLU A 13 -1.76 7.97 8.59
C GLU A 13 -2.64 8.76 7.65
N MET A 14 -3.57 9.55 8.20
CA MET A 14 -4.43 10.40 7.39
C MET A 14 -3.60 11.46 6.64
N ALA A 15 -2.61 12.05 7.29
CA ALA A 15 -1.72 13.03 6.65
C ALA A 15 -0.95 12.40 5.48
N VAL A 16 -0.46 11.17 5.65
CA VAL A 16 0.24 10.44 4.58
C VAL A 16 -0.72 10.17 3.43
N LEU A 17 -1.93 9.72 3.73
CA LEU A 17 -2.94 9.43 2.72
C LEU A 17 -3.30 10.69 1.92
N GLU A 18 -3.52 11.80 2.60
CA GLU A 18 -3.83 13.08 1.96
C GLU A 18 -2.67 13.57 1.08
N ALA A 19 -1.43 13.43 1.56
CA ALA A 19 -0.25 13.82 0.79
C ALA A 19 -0.11 12.99 -0.48
N MET A 20 -0.31 11.68 -0.40
CA MET A 20 -0.25 10.80 -1.56
C MET A 20 -1.37 11.09 -2.55
N ALA A 21 -2.58 11.35 -2.05
CA ALA A 21 -3.72 11.69 -2.89
C ALA A 21 -3.45 12.98 -3.67
N ALA A 22 -2.91 13.99 -3.00
CA ALA A 22 -2.56 15.26 -3.65
C ALA A 22 -1.44 15.09 -4.68
N GLU A 23 -0.39 14.36 -4.33
CA GLU A 23 0.74 14.10 -5.23
C GLU A 23 0.30 13.39 -6.51
N LYS A 24 -0.60 12.42 -6.38
CA LYS A 24 -1.07 11.60 -7.48
C LYS A 24 -2.30 12.18 -8.19
N GLU A 25 -2.83 13.29 -7.68
CA GLU A 25 -4.08 13.88 -8.17
C GLU A 25 -5.22 12.86 -8.17
N MET A 26 -5.32 12.09 -7.08
CA MET A 26 -6.31 11.03 -6.90
C MET A 26 -7.12 11.27 -5.64
N THR A 27 -8.28 10.64 -5.56
CA THR A 27 -9.06 10.65 -4.32
C THR A 27 -8.41 9.72 -3.28
N LYS A 28 -8.69 9.97 -2.00
CA LYS A 28 -8.23 9.08 -0.93
C LYS A 28 -8.74 7.67 -1.13
N THR A 29 -10.00 7.52 -1.56
CA THR A 29 -10.58 6.20 -1.84
C THR A 29 -9.82 5.47 -2.95
N ALA A 30 -9.43 6.18 -4.01
CA ALA A 30 -8.66 5.59 -5.11
C ALA A 30 -7.28 5.12 -4.63
N ILE A 31 -6.61 5.92 -3.78
CA ILE A 31 -5.33 5.53 -3.19
C ILE A 31 -5.49 4.26 -2.35
N MET A 32 -6.54 4.19 -1.53
CA MET A 32 -6.80 3.02 -0.68
C MET A 32 -7.06 1.77 -1.52
N ARG A 33 -7.78 1.90 -2.63
CA ARG A 33 -8.01 0.77 -3.54
C ARG A 33 -6.72 0.30 -4.19
N GLN A 34 -5.87 1.22 -4.61
CA GLN A 34 -4.58 0.86 -5.17
C GLN A 34 -3.68 0.21 -4.13
N ALA A 35 -3.70 0.70 -2.90
CA ALA A 35 -2.95 0.11 -1.81
C ALA A 35 -3.37 -1.35 -1.58
N LEU A 36 -4.67 -1.62 -1.61
CA LEU A 36 -5.18 -2.98 -1.44
C LEU A 36 -4.72 -3.89 -2.59
N ARG A 37 -4.78 -3.40 -3.83
CA ARG A 37 -4.32 -4.16 -4.99
C ARG A 37 -2.83 -4.46 -4.91
N LEU A 38 -2.05 -3.46 -4.50
CA LEU A 38 -0.61 -3.62 -4.33
C LEU A 38 -0.31 -4.64 -3.23
N TYR A 39 -1.00 -4.55 -2.11
CA TYR A 39 -0.82 -5.48 -1.00
C TYR A 39 -1.15 -6.91 -1.43
N GLN A 40 -2.25 -7.08 -2.16
CA GLN A 40 -2.67 -8.38 -2.67
C GLN A 40 -1.61 -8.98 -3.59
N LEU A 41 -1.05 -8.19 -4.50
CA LEU A 41 0.01 -8.63 -5.41
C LEU A 41 1.26 -9.03 -4.62
N VAL A 42 1.70 -8.17 -3.72
CA VAL A 42 2.90 -8.40 -2.89
C VAL A 42 2.71 -9.66 -2.04
N ASN A 43 1.55 -9.79 -1.41
CA ASN A 43 1.23 -10.95 -0.58
C ASN A 43 1.34 -12.25 -1.38
N ALA A 44 0.78 -12.29 -2.58
CA ALA A 44 0.83 -13.46 -3.45
C ALA A 44 2.27 -13.82 -3.84
N ARG A 45 3.08 -12.82 -4.17
CA ARG A 45 4.46 -13.02 -4.57
C ARG A 45 5.33 -13.48 -3.41
N LEU A 46 5.17 -12.88 -2.23
CA LEU A 46 5.90 -13.29 -1.04
C LEU A 46 5.54 -14.71 -0.61
N ASN A 47 4.25 -15.07 -0.71
CA ASN A 47 3.79 -16.43 -0.37
C ASN A 47 4.37 -17.48 -1.33
N SER A 48 4.74 -17.09 -2.54
CA SER A 48 5.38 -18.01 -3.50
C SER A 48 6.90 -18.12 -3.31
N GLY A 49 7.44 -17.47 -2.28
CA GLY A 49 8.87 -17.53 -1.96
C GLY A 49 9.71 -16.43 -2.56
N GLU A 50 9.09 -15.48 -3.26
CA GLU A 50 9.82 -14.36 -3.84
C GLU A 50 10.15 -13.31 -2.76
N GLN A 51 11.09 -12.44 -3.07
CA GLN A 51 11.46 -11.32 -2.22
C GLN A 51 11.09 -10.02 -2.92
N MET A 52 10.68 -9.01 -2.14
CA MET A 52 10.44 -7.68 -2.69
C MET A 52 11.70 -6.84 -2.51
N ILE A 53 12.23 -6.35 -3.64
CA ILE A 53 13.49 -5.60 -3.66
C ILE A 53 13.27 -4.31 -4.44
N PHE A 54 13.70 -3.20 -3.86
CA PHE A 54 13.81 -1.95 -4.61
C PHE A 54 15.21 -1.85 -5.19
N SER A 55 15.30 -1.79 -6.51
CA SER A 55 16.58 -1.65 -7.20
C SER A 55 16.84 -0.19 -7.53
N GLY A 56 18.09 0.21 -7.35
CA GLY A 56 18.59 1.56 -7.59
C GLY A 56 20.09 1.50 -7.41
N ASP A 57 20.68 2.54 -6.80
CA ASP A 57 22.11 2.54 -6.48
C ASP A 57 22.45 1.44 -5.49
N GLU A 58 21.50 1.14 -4.57
CA GLU A 58 21.59 0.02 -3.66
C GLU A 58 20.32 -0.79 -3.78
N GLN A 59 20.45 -2.11 -3.76
CA GLN A 59 19.29 -2.99 -3.69
C GLN A 59 18.91 -3.20 -2.23
N ARG A 60 17.66 -2.92 -1.90
CA ARG A 60 17.14 -3.09 -0.55
C ARG A 60 15.91 -3.98 -0.57
N ARG A 61 15.95 -5.01 0.26
CA ARG A 61 14.81 -5.88 0.45
C ARG A 61 13.81 -5.21 1.38
N VAL A 62 12.54 -5.28 1.00
CA VAL A 62 11.45 -4.79 1.83
C VAL A 62 10.78 -5.98 2.49
N GLU A 63 10.54 -5.87 3.79
CA GLU A 63 9.84 -6.89 4.55
C GLU A 63 8.53 -6.34 5.08
N PHE A 64 7.48 -7.14 4.97
CA PHE A 64 6.19 -6.82 5.56
C PHE A 64 5.96 -7.74 6.75
N ILE A 65 5.78 -7.14 7.91
CA ILE A 65 5.50 -7.89 9.13
C ILE A 65 4.03 -8.33 9.08
N GLY A 66 3.79 -9.61 9.27
CA GLY A 66 2.44 -10.17 9.27
C GLY A 66 1.94 -10.69 7.93
N LEU A 67 2.77 -10.63 6.90
CA LEU A 67 2.44 -11.24 5.61
C LEU A 67 2.79 -12.73 5.58
#